data_81b2bb3b8790bd6508c22537c37482a8
#
_entry.id   81b2bb3b8790bd6508c22537c37482a8
#
_cell.length_a   1.000
_cell.length_b   1.000
_cell.length_c   1.000
_cell.angle_alpha   90.00
_cell.angle_beta   90.00
_cell.angle_gamma   90.00
#
_symmetry.space_group_name_H-M   'P 1'
#
loop_
_entity.id
_entity.type
_entity.pdbx_description
1 polymer ?
#
loop_
_entity_poly.entity_id
_entity_poly.type
_entity_poly.pdbx_seq_one_letter_code
_entity_poly.pdbx_strand_id
1 'polypeptide(L)'
;MKKNEYEYNDIVYALRNVGLEKGDSVFIHSNLGFFGKMKDATVSDDYNNFFKNAIFEIIGENGTLITPTFSFSFCNSKKFDMEQTPGVCGMFSEFIRKNNMSMRSNDPNF
;
A
#
# COMPACT_ATOMS: atom_id res chain seq x y z
N MET A 1 2.64 29.06 5.76
CA MET A 1 2.02 27.85 6.25
C MET A 1 1.72 26.87 5.11
N LYS A 2 1.99 25.64 5.29
CA LYS A 2 1.82 24.61 4.24
C LYS A 2 0.55 23.83 4.50
N LYS A 3 -0.54 24.36 3.99
CA LYS A 3 -1.88 23.84 4.28
C LYS A 3 -2.11 22.39 3.91
N ASN A 4 -1.43 21.92 2.85
CA ASN A 4 -1.67 20.59 2.32
C ASN A 4 -0.56 19.60 2.67
N GLU A 5 0.28 19.99 3.63
CA GLU A 5 1.37 19.14 4.08
C GLU A 5 0.92 18.35 5.30
N TYR A 6 1.06 17.03 5.26
CA TYR A 6 0.75 16.17 6.39
C TYR A 6 1.99 15.44 6.86
N GLU A 7 1.93 14.90 8.06
CA GLU A 7 3.05 14.23 8.69
C GLU A 7 2.73 12.76 8.96
N TYR A 8 3.77 12.01 9.26
CA TYR A 8 3.63 10.59 9.59
C TYR A 8 2.59 10.35 10.69
N ASN A 9 2.61 11.15 11.74
CA ASN A 9 1.68 10.99 12.85
C ASN A 9 0.22 11.25 12.44
N ASP A 10 0.00 12.06 11.42
CA ASP A 10 -1.34 12.29 10.90
C ASP A 10 -1.91 11.01 10.29
N ILE A 11 -1.06 10.24 9.61
CA ILE A 11 -1.46 8.96 9.03
C ILE A 11 -1.85 7.98 10.13
N VAL A 12 -0.99 7.86 11.14
CA VAL A 12 -1.23 6.96 12.28
C VAL A 12 -2.53 7.32 12.98
N TYR A 13 -2.73 8.62 13.24
CA TYR A 13 -3.93 9.10 13.90
C TYR A 13 -5.18 8.76 13.09
N ALA A 14 -5.15 9.03 11.77
CA ALA A 14 -6.31 8.76 10.91
C ALA A 14 -6.64 7.26 10.87
N LEU A 15 -5.62 6.41 10.78
CA LEU A 15 -5.83 4.97 10.75
C LEU A 15 -6.43 4.44 12.06
N ARG A 16 -5.98 4.98 13.19
CA ARG A 16 -6.57 4.62 14.48
C ARG A 16 -8.00 5.08 14.61
N ASN A 17 -8.30 6.26 14.08
CA ASN A 17 -9.67 6.80 14.13
C ASN A 17 -10.67 5.97 13.35
N VAL A 18 -10.26 5.29 12.29
CA VAL A 18 -11.15 4.40 11.53
C VAL A 18 -11.24 3.01 12.14
N GLY A 19 -10.57 2.77 13.27
CA GLY A 19 -10.72 1.54 14.02
C GLY A 19 -9.66 0.49 13.81
N LEU A 20 -8.55 0.83 13.16
CA LEU A 20 -7.48 -0.12 12.96
C LEU A 20 -6.81 -0.45 14.29
N GLU A 21 -6.59 -1.73 14.57
CA GLU A 21 -6.06 -2.22 15.84
C GLU A 21 -4.96 -3.25 15.64
N LYS A 22 -4.24 -3.49 16.73
CA LYS A 22 -3.17 -4.48 16.76
C LYS A 22 -3.70 -5.86 16.40
N GLY A 23 -3.00 -6.54 15.51
CA GLY A 23 -3.37 -7.88 15.06
C GLY A 23 -4.33 -7.92 13.90
N ASP A 24 -4.81 -6.77 13.44
CA ASP A 24 -5.78 -6.73 12.35
C ASP A 24 -5.19 -7.23 11.04
N SER A 25 -6.05 -7.82 10.22
CA SER A 25 -5.78 -8.04 8.80
C SER A 25 -6.49 -6.94 8.04
N VAL A 26 -5.73 -6.14 7.31
CA VAL A 26 -6.28 -4.97 6.63
C VAL A 26 -6.05 -5.05 5.14
N PHE A 27 -7.12 -4.82 4.37
CA PHE A 27 -7.05 -4.72 2.92
C PHE A 27 -7.06 -3.23 2.56
N ILE A 28 -6.00 -2.77 1.93
CA ILE A 28 -5.85 -1.36 1.59
C ILE A 28 -5.92 -1.14 0.09
N HIS A 29 -6.86 -0.30 -0.30
CA HIS A 29 -7.02 0.18 -1.66
C HIS A 29 -6.74 1.67 -1.60
N SER A 30 -5.68 2.15 -2.22
CA SER A 30 -5.24 3.52 -1.99
C SER A 30 -4.77 4.23 -3.25
N ASN A 31 -4.83 5.55 -3.18
CA ASN A 31 -4.18 6.43 -4.15
C ASN A 31 -3.50 7.55 -3.36
N LEU A 32 -2.24 7.34 -3.02
CA LEU A 32 -1.51 8.25 -2.13
C LEU A 32 -1.36 9.65 -2.71
N GLY A 33 -1.38 9.77 -4.04
CA GLY A 33 -1.24 11.07 -4.68
C GLY A 33 -2.35 12.06 -4.35
N PHE A 34 -3.50 11.57 -3.94
CA PHE A 34 -4.63 12.45 -3.60
C PHE A 34 -4.54 13.04 -2.20
N PHE A 35 -3.62 12.58 -1.36
CA PHE A 35 -3.49 13.10 0.00
C PHE A 35 -2.66 14.37 0.09
N GLY A 36 -2.04 14.79 -1.01
CA GLY A 36 -1.20 15.97 -1.02
C GLY A 36 0.22 15.66 -0.63
N LYS A 37 0.95 16.67 -0.17
CA LYS A 37 2.36 16.55 0.13
C LYS A 37 2.59 16.13 1.57
N MET A 38 3.49 15.17 1.76
CA MET A 38 3.88 14.71 3.08
C MET A 38 5.19 15.38 3.50
N LYS A 39 5.24 15.84 4.74
CA LYS A 39 6.44 16.37 5.33
C LYS A 39 7.53 15.28 5.35
N ASP A 40 8.73 15.66 5.00
CA ASP A 40 9.93 14.81 4.96
C ASP A 40 9.91 13.74 3.87
N ALA A 41 8.94 13.77 2.96
CA ALA A 41 8.92 12.88 1.80
C ALA A 41 9.32 13.66 0.55
N THR A 42 10.28 13.14 -0.20
CA THR A 42 10.76 13.78 -1.43
C THR A 42 10.55 12.95 -2.67
N VAL A 43 10.61 11.64 -2.55
CA VAL A 43 10.40 10.72 -3.68
C VAL A 43 9.26 9.76 -3.35
N SER A 44 8.74 9.08 -4.38
CA SER A 44 7.59 8.19 -4.20
C SER A 44 7.84 7.08 -3.18
N ASP A 45 9.06 6.56 -3.11
CA ASP A 45 9.37 5.52 -2.12
C ASP A 45 9.28 6.02 -0.68
N ASP A 46 9.52 7.30 -0.44
CA ASP A 46 9.35 7.87 0.90
C ASP A 46 7.88 7.78 1.32
N TYR A 47 6.96 8.15 0.43
CA TYR A 47 5.52 8.05 0.70
C TYR A 47 5.12 6.60 0.98
N ASN A 48 5.57 5.69 0.15
CA ASN A 48 5.26 4.28 0.30
C ASN A 48 5.78 3.71 1.62
N ASN A 49 7.00 4.06 1.99
CA ASN A 49 7.59 3.59 3.24
C ASN A 49 6.87 4.16 4.46
N PHE A 50 6.52 5.45 4.43
CA PHE A 50 5.81 6.06 5.55
C PHE A 50 4.44 5.42 5.75
N PHE A 51 3.70 5.18 4.67
CA PHE A 51 2.38 4.54 4.77
C PHE A 51 2.50 3.11 5.26
N LYS A 52 3.45 2.34 4.74
CA LYS A 52 3.68 0.98 5.20
C LYS A 52 4.02 0.95 6.68
N ASN A 53 4.94 1.81 7.10
CA ASN A 53 5.37 1.86 8.49
C ASN A 53 4.24 2.28 9.42
N ALA A 54 3.41 3.24 9.01
CA ALA A 54 2.28 3.68 9.82
C ALA A 54 1.28 2.54 10.04
N ILE A 55 0.98 1.78 9.00
CA ILE A 55 0.08 0.64 9.10
C ILE A 55 0.63 -0.39 10.07
N PHE A 56 1.89 -0.78 9.89
CA PHE A 56 2.50 -1.80 10.75
C PHE A 56 2.77 -1.32 12.18
N GLU A 57 2.91 -0.03 12.38
CA GLU A 57 2.98 0.51 13.74
C GLU A 57 1.72 0.19 14.54
N ILE A 58 0.57 0.18 13.85
CA ILE A 58 -0.71 -0.08 14.49
C ILE A 58 -1.02 -1.57 14.58
N ILE A 59 -0.93 -2.29 13.46
CA ILE A 59 -1.32 -3.69 13.42
C ILE A 59 -0.27 -4.64 14.01
N GLY A 60 0.99 -4.22 14.04
CA GLY A 60 2.06 -4.98 14.65
C GLY A 60 2.50 -6.20 13.85
N GLU A 61 3.37 -7.00 14.46
CA GLU A 61 3.96 -8.17 13.80
C GLU A 61 2.95 -9.26 13.46
N ASN A 62 1.89 -9.37 14.24
CA ASN A 62 0.85 -10.38 14.01
C ASN A 62 -0.24 -9.90 13.08
N GLY A 63 -0.18 -8.65 12.64
CA GLY A 63 -1.13 -8.11 11.68
C GLY A 63 -0.74 -8.47 10.25
N THR A 64 -1.70 -8.35 9.35
CA THR A 64 -1.50 -8.67 7.94
C THR A 64 -1.96 -7.50 7.07
N LEU A 65 -1.09 -7.06 6.18
CA LEU A 65 -1.41 -6.04 5.20
C LEU A 65 -1.66 -6.71 3.85
N ILE A 66 -2.81 -6.41 3.26
CA ILE A 66 -3.21 -6.96 1.97
C ILE A 66 -3.46 -5.80 1.01
N THR A 67 -2.87 -5.87 -0.17
CA THR A 67 -3.10 -4.87 -1.21
C THR A 67 -3.50 -5.56 -2.52
N PRO A 68 -4.32 -4.89 -3.36
CA PRO A 68 -4.64 -5.45 -4.67
C PRO A 68 -3.43 -5.33 -5.59
N THR A 69 -3.17 -6.36 -6.38
CA THR A 69 -2.09 -6.34 -7.38
C THR A 69 -2.58 -6.93 -8.70
N PHE A 70 -3.82 -6.62 -9.06
CA PHE A 70 -4.44 -7.13 -10.27
C PHE A 70 -3.72 -6.63 -11.50
N SER A 71 -3.54 -7.48 -12.48
CA SER A 71 -2.87 -7.14 -13.74
C SER A 71 -3.83 -7.14 -14.92
N PHE A 72 -4.99 -7.80 -14.75
CA PHE A 72 -5.97 -8.00 -15.82
C PHE A 72 -5.37 -8.71 -17.03
N SER A 73 -4.33 -9.52 -16.82
CA SER A 73 -3.63 -10.21 -17.88
C SER A 73 -4.57 -11.11 -18.69
N PHE A 74 -5.45 -11.80 -17.99
CA PHE A 74 -6.38 -12.72 -18.64
C PHE A 74 -7.30 -11.99 -19.63
N CYS A 75 -7.85 -10.86 -19.22
CA CYS A 75 -8.72 -10.06 -20.08
C CYS A 75 -8.01 -9.52 -21.32
N ASN A 76 -6.71 -9.31 -21.21
CA ASN A 76 -5.90 -8.76 -22.29
C ASN A 76 -5.13 -9.82 -23.06
N SER A 77 -5.46 -11.09 -22.86
CA SER A 77 -4.80 -12.21 -23.50
C SER A 77 -3.29 -12.23 -23.32
N LYS A 78 -2.85 -11.83 -22.14
CA LYS A 78 -1.43 -11.77 -21.80
C LYS A 78 -1.10 -12.82 -20.76
N LYS A 79 0.14 -13.29 -20.80
CA LYS A 79 0.63 -14.22 -19.78
C LYS A 79 0.76 -13.52 -18.44
N PHE A 80 0.45 -14.23 -17.38
CA PHE A 80 0.64 -13.76 -16.02
C PHE A 80 1.79 -14.52 -15.37
N ASP A 81 2.76 -13.78 -14.86
CA ASP A 81 3.85 -14.31 -14.05
C ASP A 81 3.73 -13.69 -12.67
N MET A 82 3.56 -14.52 -11.66
CA MET A 82 3.34 -14.08 -10.29
C MET A 82 4.45 -13.16 -9.78
N GLU A 83 5.68 -13.38 -10.23
CA GLU A 83 6.83 -12.58 -9.80
C GLU A 83 7.08 -11.36 -10.67
N GLN A 84 6.87 -11.47 -11.96
CA GLN A 84 7.30 -10.44 -12.92
C GLN A 84 6.20 -9.53 -13.42
N THR A 85 4.98 -10.03 -13.52
CA THR A 85 3.89 -9.22 -14.09
C THR A 85 3.50 -8.08 -13.17
N PRO A 86 3.60 -6.81 -13.61
CA PRO A 86 3.20 -5.69 -12.75
C PRO A 86 1.71 -5.69 -12.50
N GLY A 87 1.31 -5.18 -11.34
CA GLY A 87 -0.08 -4.86 -11.08
C GLY A 87 -0.41 -3.47 -11.58
N VAL A 88 -1.69 -3.19 -11.76
CA VAL A 88 -2.16 -1.88 -12.23
C VAL A 88 -3.00 -1.15 -11.19
N CYS A 89 -2.79 -1.49 -9.93
CA CYS A 89 -3.62 -1.01 -8.82
C CYS A 89 -3.00 0.15 -8.05
N GLY A 90 -1.97 0.78 -8.61
CA GLY A 90 -1.38 1.98 -8.03
C GLY A 90 0.01 1.79 -7.44
N MET A 91 0.61 2.89 -7.08
CA MET A 91 1.99 2.98 -6.63
C MET A 91 2.25 2.20 -5.36
N PHE A 92 1.40 2.35 -4.36
CA PHE A 92 1.59 1.68 -3.08
C PHE A 92 1.47 0.16 -3.22
N SER A 93 0.49 -0.31 -3.99
CA SER A 93 0.31 -1.74 -4.23
C SER A 93 1.54 -2.35 -4.91
N GLU A 94 2.13 -1.66 -5.88
CA GLU A 94 3.35 -2.13 -6.53
C GLU A 94 4.54 -2.12 -5.59
N PHE A 95 4.63 -1.12 -4.73
CA PHE A 95 5.68 -1.07 -3.71
C PHE A 95 5.59 -2.29 -2.78
N ILE A 96 4.39 -2.63 -2.33
CA ILE A 96 4.17 -3.81 -1.47
C ILE A 96 4.46 -5.10 -2.24
N ARG A 97 4.01 -5.20 -3.50
CA ARG A 97 4.24 -6.39 -4.32
C ARG A 97 5.73 -6.70 -4.48
N LYS A 98 6.53 -5.67 -4.67
CA LYS A 98 7.99 -5.81 -4.89
C LYS A 98 8.77 -6.06 -3.60
N ASN A 99 8.15 -5.91 -2.46
CA ASN A 99 8.81 -6.16 -1.19
C ASN A 99 9.09 -7.66 -1.05
N ASN A 100 10.33 -8.02 -0.69
CA ASN A 100 10.75 -9.41 -0.62
C ASN A 100 10.07 -10.22 0.50
N MET A 101 9.40 -9.54 1.43
CA MET A 101 8.63 -10.20 2.48
C MET A 101 7.17 -10.42 2.08
N SER A 102 6.78 -9.94 0.92
CA SER A 102 5.40 -10.06 0.44
C SER A 102 5.20 -11.35 -0.35
N MET A 103 3.96 -11.84 -0.33
CA MET A 103 3.53 -12.97 -1.14
C MET A 103 2.38 -12.52 -2.03
N ARG A 104 2.36 -13.00 -3.25
CA ARG A 104 1.32 -12.67 -4.22
C ARG A 104 0.54 -13.93 -4.58
N SER A 105 -0.78 -13.81 -4.69
CA SER A 105 -1.58 -14.93 -5.17
C SER A 105 -1.34 -15.15 -6.66
N ASN A 106 -1.63 -16.35 -7.14
CA ASN A 106 -1.46 -16.68 -8.55
C ASN A 106 -2.69 -16.35 -9.40
N ASP A 107 -3.57 -15.51 -8.87
CA ASP A 107 -4.77 -15.08 -9.56
C ASP A 107 -4.57 -13.67 -10.10
N PRO A 108 -4.53 -13.49 -11.44
CA PRO A 108 -4.36 -12.14 -12.01
C PRO A 108 -5.63 -11.30 -11.93
N ASN A 109 -6.71 -11.88 -11.47
CA ASN A 109 -8.03 -11.29 -11.38
C ASN A 109 -8.43 -10.60 -12.70
N PHE A 110 -8.93 -11.37 -13.61
CA PHE A 110 -9.30 -10.96 -14.96
C PHE A 110 -8.09 -10.70 -15.86
#